data_2d172bf1b64c711d8eaa24f2a26c5dc7
#
_entry.id   2d172bf1b64c711d8eaa24f2a26c5dc7
#
_cell.length_a   1.000
_cell.length_b   1.000
_cell.length_c   1.000
_cell.angle_alpha   90.00
_cell.angle_beta   90.00
_cell.angle_gamma   90.00
#
_symmetry.space_group_name_H-M   'P 1'
#
loop_
_entity.id
_entity.type
_entity.pdbx_description
1 polymer ?
#
loop_
_entity_poly.entity_id
_entity_poly.type
_entity_poly.pdbx_seq_one_letter_code
_entity_poly.pdbx_strand_id
1 'polypeptide(L)'
;MYVRINQVKFPNKMAKEAVQKHAKSTLSNFGVNGRIARLTVNISEISHSVISIWKDKETFKKYGFDEINKFNQMEKEMGAVVSFSEGEASGEISKMFDKSIFEEK
;
A
#
# COMPACT_ATOMS: atom_id res chain seq x y z
N MET A 1 15.61 -3.95 -2.70
CA MET A 1 14.20 -3.74 -2.29
C MET A 1 13.26 -4.17 -3.40
N TYR A 2 12.12 -4.66 -3.04
CA TYR A 2 11.06 -4.97 -4.00
C TYR A 2 9.84 -4.09 -3.72
N VAL A 3 9.28 -3.48 -4.76
CA VAL A 3 8.20 -2.50 -4.63
C VAL A 3 6.99 -2.95 -5.43
N ARG A 4 5.82 -2.84 -4.81
CA ARG A 4 4.54 -3.00 -5.49
C ARG A 4 3.76 -1.70 -5.38
N ILE A 5 3.26 -1.24 -6.52
CA ILE A 5 2.44 -0.04 -6.60
C ILE A 5 1.05 -0.47 -7.04
N ASN A 6 0.06 -0.26 -6.19
CA ASN A 6 -1.34 -0.52 -6.51
C ASN A 6 -2.04 0.81 -6.71
N GLN A 7 -2.72 0.96 -7.85
CA GLN A 7 -3.54 2.13 -8.13
C GLN A 7 -4.99 1.72 -8.00
N VAL A 8 -5.75 2.45 -7.19
CA VAL A 8 -7.14 2.13 -6.88
C VAL A 8 -8.02 3.32 -7.21
N LYS A 9 -9.05 3.07 -8.01
CA LYS A 9 -10.10 4.04 -8.29
C LYS A 9 -11.41 3.51 -7.71
N PHE A 10 -11.98 4.25 -6.78
CA PHE A 10 -13.22 3.91 -6.12
C PHE A 10 -14.44 4.44 -6.87
N PRO A 11 -15.62 3.83 -6.71
CA PRO A 11 -16.84 4.31 -7.36
C PRO A 11 -17.30 5.67 -6.84
N ASN A 12 -16.93 6.01 -5.59
CA ASN A 12 -17.28 7.28 -4.99
C ASN A 12 -16.34 7.62 -3.83
N LYS A 13 -16.47 8.85 -3.34
CA LYS A 13 -15.64 9.37 -2.25
C LYS A 13 -15.85 8.60 -0.94
N MET A 14 -17.07 8.21 -0.64
CA MET A 14 -17.39 7.49 0.58
C MET A 14 -16.68 6.14 0.64
N ALA A 15 -16.63 5.41 -0.46
CA ALA A 15 -15.92 4.14 -0.54
C ALA A 15 -14.43 4.32 -0.29
N LYS A 16 -13.82 5.34 -0.87
CA LYS A 16 -12.41 5.66 -0.64
C LYS A 16 -12.14 5.98 0.84
N GLU A 17 -12.96 6.83 1.44
CA GLU A 17 -12.80 7.21 2.84
C GLU A 17 -12.93 6.01 3.79
N ALA A 18 -13.88 5.13 3.52
CA ALA A 18 -14.08 3.93 4.32
C ALA A 18 -12.85 3.01 4.29
N VAL A 19 -12.28 2.81 3.10
CA VAL A 19 -11.07 1.99 2.95
C VAL A 19 -9.87 2.62 3.65
N GLN A 20 -9.67 3.92 3.52
CA GLN A 20 -8.57 4.60 4.18
C GLN A 20 -8.70 4.57 5.70
N LYS A 21 -9.90 4.72 6.22
CA LYS A 21 -10.16 4.62 7.65
C LYS A 21 -9.85 3.22 8.18
N HIS A 22 -10.24 2.20 7.46
CA HIS A 22 -9.94 0.81 7.82
C HIS A 22 -8.42 0.55 7.78
N ALA A 23 -7.73 1.05 6.76
CA ALA A 23 -6.28 0.91 6.64
C ALA A 23 -5.54 1.53 7.82
N LYS A 24 -5.98 2.69 8.31
CA LYS A 24 -5.39 3.32 9.50
C LYS A 24 -5.48 2.43 10.73
N SER A 25 -6.59 1.73 10.91
CA SER A 25 -6.77 0.84 12.06
C SER A 25 -5.85 -0.39 12.02
N THR A 26 -5.23 -0.69 10.87
CA THR A 26 -4.35 -1.85 10.70
C THR A 26 -2.87 -1.48 10.62
N LEU A 27 -2.50 -0.23 10.86
CA LEU A 27 -1.10 0.24 10.82
C LEU A 27 -0.20 -0.44 11.86
N SER A 28 -0.79 -1.08 12.88
CA SER A 28 -0.03 -1.86 13.86
C SER A 28 0.80 -2.99 13.23
N ASN A 29 0.49 -3.37 11.99
CA ASN A 29 1.22 -4.39 11.25
C ASN A 29 2.40 -3.82 10.43
N PHE A 30 2.73 -2.57 10.62
CA PHE A 30 3.84 -1.92 9.93
C PHE A 30 5.17 -2.64 10.23
N GLY A 31 5.92 -2.95 9.19
CA GLY A 31 7.21 -3.64 9.30
C GLY A 31 7.14 -5.13 9.56
N VAL A 32 5.95 -5.69 9.70
CA VAL A 32 5.79 -7.13 9.91
C VAL A 32 6.09 -7.89 8.62
N ASN A 33 6.72 -9.06 8.76
CA ASN A 33 7.00 -9.99 7.65
C ASN A 33 7.86 -9.39 6.52
N GLY A 34 8.79 -8.48 6.87
CA GLY A 34 9.74 -7.94 5.90
C GLY A 34 9.20 -6.82 5.02
N ARG A 35 7.99 -6.34 5.28
CA ARG A 35 7.52 -5.10 4.66
C ARG A 35 8.21 -3.93 5.35
N ILE A 36 8.95 -3.14 4.58
CA ILE A 36 9.75 -2.02 5.09
C ILE A 36 8.89 -0.78 5.26
N ALA A 37 8.02 -0.52 4.29
CA ALA A 37 7.20 0.69 4.29
C ALA A 37 5.93 0.48 3.48
N ARG A 38 4.93 1.29 3.78
CA ARG A 38 3.71 1.38 3.01
C ARG A 38 3.28 2.84 2.98
N LEU A 39 3.08 3.36 1.78
CA LEU A 39 2.67 4.74 1.55
C LEU A 39 1.36 4.77 0.78
N THR A 40 0.46 5.65 1.18
CA THR A 40 -0.75 5.94 0.40
C THR A 40 -0.62 7.34 -0.16
N VAL A 41 -0.70 7.44 -1.48
CA VAL A 41 -0.64 8.72 -2.18
C VAL A 41 -2.03 9.05 -2.69
N ASN A 42 -2.62 10.13 -2.19
CA ASN A 42 -3.94 10.58 -2.62
C ASN A 42 -3.83 11.26 -3.98
N ILE A 43 -4.48 10.71 -4.97
CA ILE A 43 -4.45 11.22 -6.34
C ILE A 43 -5.65 12.13 -6.61
N SER A 44 -6.85 11.70 -6.19
CA SER A 44 -8.09 12.48 -6.36
C SER A 44 -9.07 12.12 -5.23
N GLU A 45 -10.27 12.70 -5.26
CA GLU A 45 -11.31 12.37 -4.28
C GLU A 45 -11.72 10.90 -4.31
N ILE A 46 -11.53 10.23 -5.44
CA ILE A 46 -11.96 8.83 -5.63
C ILE A 46 -10.82 7.87 -5.93
N SER A 47 -9.58 8.33 -5.93
CA SER A 47 -8.45 7.47 -6.27
C SER A 47 -7.24 7.70 -5.39
N HIS A 48 -6.49 6.63 -5.17
CA HIS A 48 -5.19 6.70 -4.52
C HIS A 48 -4.26 5.61 -5.06
N SER A 49 -2.97 5.79 -4.79
CA SER A 49 -1.96 4.77 -5.03
C SER A 49 -1.42 4.28 -3.70
N VAL A 50 -1.22 2.98 -3.58
CA VAL A 50 -0.61 2.37 -2.40
C VAL A 50 0.73 1.78 -2.83
N ILE A 51 1.81 2.27 -2.22
CA ILE A 51 3.16 1.84 -2.50
C ILE A 51 3.64 1.01 -1.33
N SER A 52 3.94 -0.27 -1.58
CA SER A 52 4.48 -1.18 -0.57
C SER A 52 5.92 -1.51 -0.92
N ILE A 53 6.80 -1.31 0.06
CA ILE A 53 8.24 -1.58 -0.09
C ILE A 53 8.58 -2.79 0.78
N TRP A 54 9.16 -3.80 0.13
CA TRP A 54 9.54 -5.06 0.76
C TRP A 54 11.05 -5.23 0.73
N LYS A 55 11.57 -5.99 1.68
CA LYS A 55 12.99 -6.28 1.78
C LYS A 55 13.54 -6.84 0.46
N ASP A 56 12.87 -7.84 -0.10
CA ASP A 56 13.23 -8.49 -1.35
C ASP A 56 12.01 -9.14 -1.98
N LYS A 57 12.18 -9.64 -3.19
CA LYS A 57 11.11 -10.30 -3.95
C LYS A 57 10.61 -11.58 -3.28
N GLU A 58 11.52 -12.34 -2.69
CA GLU A 58 11.15 -13.60 -2.03
C GLU A 58 10.25 -13.36 -0.83
N THR A 59 10.57 -12.36 -0.03
CA THR A 59 9.76 -11.95 1.12
C THR A 59 8.38 -11.47 0.67
N PHE A 60 8.33 -10.69 -0.41
CA PHE A 60 7.06 -10.28 -0.98
C PHE A 60 6.22 -11.47 -1.43
N LYS A 61 6.81 -12.41 -2.15
CA LYS A 61 6.09 -13.61 -2.61
C LYS A 61 5.54 -14.43 -1.45
N LYS A 62 6.29 -14.51 -0.36
CA LYS A 62 5.89 -15.28 0.80
C LYS A 62 4.79 -14.61 1.64
N TYR A 63 4.88 -13.30 1.82
CA TYR A 63 4.04 -12.58 2.77
C TYR A 63 3.12 -11.51 2.14
N GLY A 64 3.29 -11.20 0.86
CA GLY A 64 2.48 -10.18 0.17
C GLY A 64 1.09 -10.66 -0.24
N PHE A 65 0.80 -11.91 -0.03
CA PHE A 65 -0.45 -12.54 -0.45
C PHE A 65 -1.70 -11.87 0.14
N ASP A 66 -1.66 -11.55 1.43
CA ASP A 66 -2.79 -10.91 2.11
C ASP A 66 -3.10 -9.53 1.53
N GLU A 67 -2.06 -8.77 1.18
CA GLU A 67 -2.23 -7.47 0.56
C GLU A 67 -2.90 -7.59 -0.82
N ILE A 68 -2.44 -8.53 -1.64
CA ILE A 68 -3.02 -8.79 -2.95
C ILE A 68 -4.49 -9.17 -2.82
N ASN A 69 -4.82 -10.04 -1.86
CA ASN A 69 -6.19 -10.47 -1.61
C ASN A 69 -7.10 -9.31 -1.20
N LYS A 70 -6.61 -8.39 -0.40
CA LYS A 70 -7.39 -7.20 0.00
C LYS A 70 -7.76 -6.34 -1.19
N PHE A 71 -6.82 -6.13 -2.13
CA PHE A 71 -7.12 -5.38 -3.34
C PHE A 71 -8.12 -6.11 -4.25
N ASN A 72 -7.98 -7.43 -4.39
CA ASN A 72 -8.93 -8.24 -5.14
C ASN A 72 -10.34 -8.17 -4.53
N GLN A 73 -10.43 -8.16 -3.21
CA GLN A 73 -11.67 -8.03 -2.48
C GLN A 73 -12.33 -6.67 -2.70
N MET A 74 -11.55 -5.59 -2.74
CA MET A 74 -12.05 -4.25 -3.07
C MET A 74 -12.70 -4.20 -4.45
N GLU A 75 -12.11 -4.88 -5.44
CA GLU A 75 -12.70 -4.96 -6.77
C GLU A 75 -14.05 -5.68 -6.74
N LYS A 76 -14.13 -6.81 -6.06
CA LYS A 76 -15.33 -7.64 -6.01
C LYS A 76 -16.46 -7.02 -5.20
N GLU A 77 -16.14 -6.47 -4.03
CA GLU A 77 -17.16 -6.06 -3.07
C GLU A 77 -17.50 -4.57 -3.11
N MET A 78 -16.57 -3.75 -3.58
CA MET A 78 -16.73 -2.29 -3.56
C MET A 78 -16.82 -1.66 -4.94
N GLY A 79 -16.67 -2.44 -5.99
CA GLY A 79 -16.67 -1.90 -7.35
C GLY A 79 -15.44 -1.05 -7.68
N ALA A 80 -14.37 -1.20 -6.93
CA ALA A 80 -13.14 -0.49 -7.21
C ALA A 80 -12.43 -1.06 -8.45
N VAL A 81 -11.72 -0.20 -9.18
CA VAL A 81 -10.85 -0.62 -10.27
C VAL A 81 -9.42 -0.58 -9.77
N VAL A 82 -8.76 -1.73 -9.76
CA VAL A 82 -7.39 -1.86 -9.25
C VAL A 82 -6.45 -2.25 -10.37
N SER A 83 -5.34 -1.54 -10.48
CA SER A 83 -4.22 -1.91 -11.35
C SER A 83 -2.95 -1.92 -10.52
N PHE A 84 -1.93 -2.66 -10.97
CA PHE A 84 -0.69 -2.71 -10.24
C PHE A 84 0.52 -2.77 -11.16
N SER A 85 1.65 -2.35 -10.60
CA SER A 85 2.99 -2.54 -11.16
C SER A 85 3.90 -3.01 -10.04
N GLU A 86 4.87 -3.85 -10.33
CA GLU A 86 5.83 -4.31 -9.33
C GLU A 86 7.18 -4.57 -9.95
N GLY A 87 8.23 -4.47 -9.15
CA GLY A 87 9.58 -4.71 -9.61
C GLY A 87 10.61 -4.41 -8.52
N GLU A 88 11.86 -4.72 -8.85
CA GLU A 88 12.96 -4.37 -7.98
C GLU A 88 13.23 -2.88 -8.04
N ALA A 89 13.51 -2.30 -6.87
CA ALA A 89 13.83 -0.90 -6.74
C ALA A 89 15.22 -0.71 -6.15
N SER A 90 15.89 0.32 -6.62
CA SER A 90 17.15 0.79 -6.05
C SER A 90 17.02 2.26 -5.73
N GLY A 91 17.75 2.71 -4.72
CA GLY A 91 17.70 4.11 -4.34
C GLY A 91 18.47 4.36 -3.07
N GLU A 92 18.48 5.59 -2.65
CA GLU A 92 19.11 6.02 -1.42
C GLU A 92 18.09 6.60 -0.47
N ILE A 93 18.25 6.26 0.80
CA ILE A 93 17.50 6.89 1.87
C ILE A 93 18.47 7.83 2.57
N SER A 94 18.14 9.12 2.61
CA SER A 94 18.94 10.11 3.29
C SER A 94 19.09 9.73 4.76
N LYS A 95 20.29 9.95 5.32
CA LYS A 95 20.53 9.73 6.76
C LYS A 95 19.66 10.60 7.65
N MET A 96 19.13 11.70 7.12
CA MET A 96 18.21 12.58 7.83
C MET A 96 16.75 12.13 7.70
N PHE A 97 16.50 11.08 6.93
CA PHE A 97 15.16 10.58 6.69
C PHE A 97 14.75 9.73 7.89
N ASP A 98 13.81 10.23 8.65
CA ASP A 98 13.36 9.58 9.87
C ASP A 98 12.15 8.71 9.61
N LYS A 99 12.11 7.60 10.30
CA LYS A 99 11.00 6.64 10.29
C LYS A 99 9.66 7.30 10.62
N SER A 100 9.66 8.31 11.47
CA SER A 100 8.43 9.04 11.85
C SER A 100 7.76 9.76 10.70
N ILE A 101 8.46 10.01 9.59
CA ILE A 101 7.89 10.64 8.40
C ILE A 101 6.80 9.75 7.80
N PHE A 102 6.91 8.43 7.95
CA PHE A 102 5.95 7.46 7.43
C PHE A 102 4.78 7.20 8.37
N GLU A 103 4.84 7.68 9.59
CA GLU A 103 3.78 7.50 10.57
C GLU A 103 2.74 8.60 10.41
N GLU A 104 1.47 8.21 10.27
CA GLU A 104 0.37 9.18 10.29
C GLU A 104 0.15 9.69 11.71
N LYS A 105 0.11 10.99 11.81
CA LYS A 105 -0.16 11.67 13.08
C LYS A 105 -1.64 11.94 13.26
#